data_377ce63b0ace1dadeb719c06b2b51198
#
_entry.id   377ce63b0ace1dadeb719c06b2b51198
#
_cell.length_a   1.000
_cell.length_b   1.000
_cell.length_c   1.000
_cell.angle_alpha   90.00
_cell.angle_beta   90.00
_cell.angle_gamma   90.00
#
_symmetry.space_group_name_H-M   'P 1'
#
loop_
_entity.id
_entity.type
_entity.pdbx_description
1 polymer ?
#
loop_
_entity_poly.entity_id
_entity_poly.type
_entity_poly.pdbx_seq_one_letter_code
_entity_poly.pdbx_strand_id
1 'polypeptide(L)'
;MIKLLADENVSIEAVKALKRIGVDIVSVIEFSAGLSDREVLDLANREDRMLVTFDKDFGELVVRGKARVKGLILLRLTPKSPQQIAKRIWRTLTSEIPLENSLLVVKEYEMRCLVKRT
;
A
#
# COMPACT_ATOMS: atom_id res chain seq x y z
N MET A 1 3.93 12.25 -8.89
CA MET A 1 2.75 11.95 -8.05
C MET A 1 2.74 10.48 -7.67
N ILE A 2 2.50 10.19 -6.40
CA ILE A 2 2.42 8.79 -5.93
C ILE A 2 1.11 8.16 -6.38
N LYS A 3 1.20 6.97 -6.95
CA LYS A 3 0.04 6.17 -7.35
C LYS A 3 -0.01 4.92 -6.49
N LEU A 4 -1.18 4.55 -6.03
CA LEU A 4 -1.37 3.43 -5.10
C LEU A 4 -2.24 2.34 -5.72
N LEU A 5 -1.92 1.09 -5.35
CA LEU A 5 -2.77 -0.07 -5.58
C LEU A 5 -3.14 -0.62 -4.20
N ALA A 6 -4.42 -0.63 -3.87
CA ALA A 6 -4.89 -1.17 -2.60
C ALA A 6 -5.21 -2.65 -2.77
N ASP A 7 -4.62 -3.48 -1.91
CA ASP A 7 -4.92 -4.90 -1.86
C ASP A 7 -6.39 -5.13 -1.45
N GLU A 8 -6.91 -6.31 -1.73
CA GLU A 8 -8.32 -6.61 -1.45
C GLU A 8 -8.69 -6.54 0.04
N ASN A 9 -7.72 -6.63 0.95
CA ASN A 9 -7.96 -6.47 2.39
C ASN A 9 -8.07 -5.01 2.84
N VAL A 10 -7.85 -4.06 1.94
CA VAL A 10 -8.06 -2.64 2.22
C VAL A 10 -9.49 -2.28 1.87
N SER A 11 -10.21 -1.69 2.81
CA SER A 11 -11.61 -1.32 2.64
C SER A 11 -11.87 -0.49 1.38
N ILE A 12 -12.86 -0.88 0.60
CA ILE A 12 -13.29 -0.11 -0.59
C ILE A 12 -13.74 1.29 -0.18
N GLU A 13 -14.35 1.43 0.99
CA GLU A 13 -14.78 2.74 1.48
C GLU A 13 -13.59 3.65 1.75
N ALA A 14 -12.48 3.08 2.26
CA ALA A 14 -11.25 3.83 2.45
C ALA A 14 -10.65 4.26 1.09
N VAL A 15 -10.66 3.36 0.12
CA VAL A 15 -10.20 3.67 -1.25
C VAL A 15 -11.01 4.81 -1.84
N LYS A 16 -12.35 4.75 -1.73
CA LYS A 16 -13.23 5.80 -2.22
C LYS A 16 -12.96 7.13 -1.53
N ALA A 17 -12.74 7.11 -0.23
CA ALA A 17 -12.45 8.33 0.53
C ALA A 17 -11.17 9.00 0.03
N LEU A 18 -10.13 8.21 -0.25
CA LEU A 18 -8.87 8.73 -0.78
C LEU A 18 -9.03 9.26 -2.20
N LYS A 19 -9.81 8.57 -3.05
CA LYS A 19 -10.11 9.06 -4.39
C LYS A 19 -10.78 10.44 -4.34
N ARG A 20 -11.71 10.63 -3.40
CA ARG A 20 -12.44 11.90 -3.28
C ARG A 20 -11.55 13.09 -2.95
N ILE A 21 -10.44 12.87 -2.28
CA ILE A 21 -9.49 13.94 -1.97
C ILE A 21 -8.32 14.04 -2.95
N GLY A 22 -8.43 13.34 -4.07
CA GLY A 22 -7.49 13.48 -5.18
C GLY A 22 -6.31 12.51 -5.19
N VAL A 23 -6.32 11.49 -4.33
CA VAL A 23 -5.27 10.46 -4.35
C VAL A 23 -5.51 9.52 -5.53
N ASP A 24 -4.46 9.25 -6.30
CA ASP A 24 -4.50 8.27 -7.38
C ASP A 24 -4.37 6.88 -6.78
N ILE A 25 -5.49 6.25 -6.50
CA ILE A 25 -5.56 4.93 -5.89
C ILE A 25 -6.62 4.09 -6.57
N VAL A 26 -6.30 2.83 -6.82
CA VAL A 26 -7.26 1.84 -7.29
C VAL A 26 -7.17 0.62 -6.40
N SER A 27 -8.27 -0.11 -6.27
CA SER A 27 -8.29 -1.39 -5.57
C SER A 27 -7.97 -2.51 -6.56
N VAL A 28 -7.26 -3.53 -6.09
CA VAL A 28 -6.96 -4.70 -6.90
C VAL A 28 -8.25 -5.36 -7.45
N ILE A 29 -9.34 -5.29 -6.70
CA ILE A 29 -10.62 -5.88 -7.13
C ILE A 29 -11.27 -5.12 -8.31
N GLU A 30 -10.81 -3.91 -8.61
CA GLU A 30 -11.24 -3.20 -9.82
C GLU A 30 -10.64 -3.83 -11.08
N PHE A 31 -9.58 -4.61 -10.94
CA PHE A 31 -8.96 -5.36 -12.03
C PHE A 31 -9.45 -6.80 -12.06
N SER A 32 -9.30 -7.52 -10.94
CA SER A 32 -9.71 -8.92 -10.84
C SER A 32 -9.72 -9.34 -9.38
N ALA A 33 -10.73 -10.11 -8.99
CA ALA A 33 -10.77 -10.72 -7.66
C ALA A 33 -9.91 -11.99 -7.63
N GLY A 34 -9.39 -12.31 -6.43
CA GLY A 34 -8.72 -13.59 -6.20
C GLY A 34 -7.34 -13.72 -6.80
N LEU A 35 -6.65 -12.61 -7.06
CA LEU A 35 -5.27 -12.66 -7.52
C LEU A 35 -4.35 -13.20 -6.43
N SER A 36 -3.35 -13.98 -6.83
CA SER A 36 -2.28 -14.39 -5.92
C SER A 36 -1.42 -13.19 -5.52
N ASP A 37 -0.63 -13.34 -4.46
CA ASP A 37 0.28 -12.29 -4.01
C ASP A 37 1.25 -11.88 -5.13
N ARG A 38 1.78 -12.85 -5.86
CA ARG A 38 2.68 -12.58 -6.98
C ARG A 38 1.98 -11.79 -8.08
N GLU A 39 0.75 -12.15 -8.40
CA GLU A 39 -0.03 -11.46 -9.42
C GLU A 39 -0.35 -10.02 -9.00
N VAL A 40 -0.63 -9.79 -7.71
CA VAL A 40 -0.85 -8.44 -7.18
C VAL A 40 0.41 -7.59 -7.31
N LEU A 41 1.57 -8.15 -6.95
CA LEU A 41 2.84 -7.43 -7.09
C LEU A 41 3.16 -7.12 -8.55
N ASP A 42 2.94 -8.07 -9.44
CA ASP A 42 3.15 -7.85 -10.87
C ASP A 42 2.24 -6.75 -11.40
N LEU A 43 0.98 -6.73 -10.95
CA LEU A 43 0.03 -5.68 -11.32
C LEU A 43 0.50 -4.32 -10.82
N ALA A 44 0.92 -4.22 -9.56
CA ALA A 44 1.42 -2.98 -9.00
C ALA A 44 2.60 -2.43 -9.81
N ASN A 45 3.55 -3.31 -10.13
CA ASN A 45 4.74 -2.92 -10.91
C ASN A 45 4.36 -2.49 -12.34
N ARG A 46 3.48 -3.23 -12.98
CA ARG A 46 3.03 -2.92 -14.35
C ARG A 46 2.30 -1.58 -14.41
N GLU A 47 1.53 -1.26 -13.37
CA GLU A 47 0.78 -0.01 -13.26
C GLU A 47 1.60 1.13 -12.65
N ASP A 48 2.85 0.85 -12.29
CA ASP A 48 3.73 1.83 -11.64
C ASP A 48 3.13 2.39 -10.34
N ARG A 49 2.56 1.51 -9.53
CA ARG A 49 1.88 1.84 -8.30
C ARG A 49 2.57 1.23 -7.09
N MET A 50 2.51 1.94 -5.96
CA MET A 50 2.91 1.39 -4.67
C MET A 50 1.76 0.53 -4.14
N LEU A 51 2.09 -0.62 -3.57
CA LEU A 51 1.07 -1.50 -2.99
C LEU A 51 0.78 -1.08 -1.54
N VAL A 52 -0.50 -1.02 -1.19
CA VAL A 52 -0.97 -0.81 0.19
C VAL A 52 -1.70 -2.06 0.63
N THR A 53 -1.28 -2.66 1.73
CA THR A 53 -1.84 -3.92 2.20
C THR A 53 -1.74 -4.06 3.71
N PHE A 54 -2.61 -4.88 4.30
CA PHE A 54 -2.49 -5.34 5.68
C PHE A 54 -1.75 -6.67 5.78
N ASP A 55 -1.45 -7.32 4.66
CA ASP A 55 -0.87 -8.67 4.65
C ASP A 55 0.65 -8.62 4.74
N LYS A 56 1.18 -9.09 5.88
CA LYS A 56 2.63 -9.13 6.13
C LYS A 56 3.39 -10.01 5.15
N ASP A 57 2.72 -10.95 4.48
CA ASP A 57 3.37 -11.86 3.54
C ASP A 57 3.98 -11.10 2.35
N PHE A 58 3.37 -9.99 1.93
CA PHE A 58 3.97 -9.12 0.91
C PHE A 58 5.30 -8.54 1.37
N GLY A 59 5.36 -8.13 2.64
CA GLY A 59 6.60 -7.61 3.22
C GLY A 59 7.71 -8.67 3.20
N GLU A 60 7.38 -9.91 3.52
CA GLU A 60 8.36 -11.00 3.49
C GLU A 60 8.90 -11.25 2.09
N LEU A 61 8.03 -11.23 1.08
CA LEU A 61 8.46 -11.41 -0.32
C LEU A 61 9.47 -10.32 -0.72
N VAL A 62 9.21 -9.09 -0.34
CA VAL A 62 10.10 -7.97 -0.66
C VAL A 62 11.42 -8.05 0.11
N VAL A 63 11.37 -8.31 1.42
CA VAL A 63 12.56 -8.40 2.27
C VAL A 63 13.48 -9.54 1.82
N ARG A 64 12.91 -10.67 1.44
CA ARG A 64 13.70 -11.81 0.97
C ARG A 64 14.23 -11.63 -0.45
N GLY A 65 13.95 -10.50 -1.08
CA GLY A 65 14.40 -10.22 -2.44
C GLY A 65 13.71 -11.05 -3.52
N LYS A 66 12.61 -11.72 -3.18
CA LYS A 66 11.89 -12.57 -4.13
C LYS A 66 10.94 -11.80 -5.03
N ALA A 67 10.71 -10.53 -4.72
CA ALA A 67 9.86 -9.68 -5.52
C ALA A 67 10.38 -8.26 -5.48
N ARG A 68 10.26 -7.55 -6.60
CA ARG A 68 10.55 -6.12 -6.67
C ARG A 68 9.22 -5.37 -6.63
N VAL A 69 9.20 -4.25 -5.92
CA VAL A 69 8.05 -3.35 -5.89
C VAL A 69 8.55 -1.92 -6.01
N LYS A 70 7.74 -1.07 -6.62
CA LYS A 70 8.00 0.36 -6.63
C LYS A 70 7.94 0.93 -5.21
N GLY A 71 7.16 0.32 -4.36
CA GLY A 71 7.04 0.65 -2.95
C GLY A 71 5.94 -0.19 -2.32
N LEU A 72 6.06 -0.40 -1.02
CA LEU A 72 5.08 -1.17 -0.26
C LEU A 72 4.77 -0.44 1.03
N ILE A 73 3.48 -0.17 1.24
CA ILE A 73 2.96 0.36 2.50
C ILE A 73 2.25 -0.79 3.21
N LEU A 74 2.90 -1.31 4.23
CA LEU A 74 2.34 -2.39 5.05
C LEU A 74 1.67 -1.80 6.26
N LEU A 75 0.34 -1.90 6.31
CA LEU A 75 -0.45 -1.37 7.42
C LEU A 75 -0.46 -2.39 8.56
N ARG A 76 0.01 -1.97 9.73
CA ARG A 76 0.09 -2.79 10.94
C ARG A 76 -0.64 -2.08 12.06
N LEU A 77 -1.94 -1.91 11.88
CA LEU A 77 -2.81 -1.27 12.85
C LEU A 77 -4.13 -2.05 12.91
N THR A 78 -4.88 -1.84 13.99
CA THR A 78 -6.21 -2.44 14.11
C THR A 78 -7.20 -1.54 13.37
N PRO A 79 -7.79 -2.00 12.26
CA PRO A 79 -8.74 -1.17 11.53
C PRO A 79 -10.02 -0.98 12.32
N LYS A 80 -10.41 0.28 12.54
CA LYS A 80 -11.61 0.65 13.29
C LYS A 80 -12.70 1.21 12.40
N SER A 81 -12.29 1.89 11.32
CA SER A 81 -13.22 2.48 10.36
C SER A 81 -12.51 2.74 9.05
N PRO A 82 -13.26 2.83 7.93
CA PRO A 82 -12.67 3.23 6.65
C PRO A 82 -12.01 4.61 6.72
N GLN A 83 -12.59 5.54 7.48
CA GLN A 83 -12.07 6.89 7.66
C GLN A 83 -10.71 6.89 8.36
N GLN A 84 -10.56 6.05 9.38
CA GLN A 84 -9.29 5.88 10.08
C GLN A 84 -8.20 5.39 9.11
N ILE A 85 -8.52 4.38 8.30
CA ILE A 85 -7.59 3.81 7.33
C ILE A 85 -7.20 4.85 6.29
N ALA A 86 -8.17 5.54 5.71
CA ALA A 86 -7.93 6.58 4.71
C ALA A 86 -7.05 7.69 5.29
N LYS A 87 -7.35 8.15 6.49
CA LYS A 87 -6.58 9.20 7.15
C LYS A 87 -5.14 8.77 7.41
N ARG A 88 -4.93 7.52 7.83
CA ARG A 88 -3.60 7.00 8.09
C ARG A 88 -2.76 6.90 6.82
N ILE A 89 -3.37 6.44 5.73
CA ILE A 89 -2.72 6.39 4.43
C ILE A 89 -2.37 7.82 3.96
N TRP A 90 -3.31 8.75 4.08
CA TRP A 90 -3.08 10.14 3.71
C TRP A 90 -1.89 10.75 4.48
N ARG A 91 -1.81 10.52 5.79
CA ARG A 91 -0.68 10.99 6.60
C ARG A 91 0.64 10.40 6.13
N THR A 92 0.63 9.14 5.71
CA THR A 92 1.83 8.50 5.16
C THR A 92 2.26 9.19 3.87
N LEU A 93 1.31 9.46 2.98
CA LEU A 93 1.60 10.09 1.69
C LEU A 93 2.12 11.52 1.84
N THR A 94 1.70 12.22 2.87
CA THR A 94 2.08 13.61 3.11
C THR A 94 3.26 13.75 4.08
N SER A 95 3.84 12.64 4.54
CA SER A 95 5.03 12.66 5.37
C SER A 95 6.26 13.01 4.55
N GLU A 96 7.33 13.42 5.23
CA GLU A 96 8.60 13.75 4.57
C GLU A 96 9.44 12.52 4.25
N ILE A 97 9.01 11.33 4.66
CA ILE A 97 9.74 10.10 4.41
C ILE A 97 9.62 9.72 2.94
N PRO A 98 10.76 9.46 2.26
CA PRO A 98 10.71 9.00 0.88
C PRO A 98 9.94 7.70 0.76
N LEU A 99 8.95 7.66 -0.11
CA LEU A 99 8.03 6.52 -0.25
C LEU A 99 8.46 5.54 -1.33
N GLU A 100 8.97 6.05 -2.45
CA GLU A 100 9.33 5.20 -3.58
C GLU A 100 10.51 4.30 -3.25
N ASN A 101 10.46 3.09 -3.77
CA ASN A 101 11.49 2.05 -3.57
C ASN A 101 11.69 1.69 -2.09
N SER A 102 10.65 1.87 -1.29
CA SER A 102 10.72 1.64 0.16
C SER A 102 9.68 0.61 0.59
N LEU A 103 10.03 -0.12 1.65
CA LEU A 103 9.07 -0.90 2.41
C LEU A 103 8.80 -0.14 3.70
N LEU A 104 7.60 0.39 3.83
CA LEU A 104 7.18 1.14 5.01
C LEU A 104 6.23 0.30 5.85
N VAL A 105 6.51 0.21 7.13
CA VAL A 105 5.59 -0.38 8.10
C VAL A 105 4.89 0.77 8.81
N VAL A 106 3.58 0.83 8.67
CA VAL A 106 2.76 1.94 9.15
C VAL A 106 1.85 1.46 10.27
N LYS A 107 2.12 1.94 11.49
CA LYS A 107 1.30 1.68 12.67
C LYS A 107 0.38 2.87 12.93
N GLU A 108 -0.44 2.79 14.00
CA GLU A 108 -1.38 3.88 14.29
C GLU A 108 -0.72 5.24 14.47
N TYR A 109 0.42 5.27 15.17
CA TYR A 109 1.08 6.53 15.54
C TYR A 109 2.53 6.62 15.10
N GLU A 110 3.06 5.58 14.47
CA GLU A 110 4.45 5.60 14.01
C GLU A 110 4.58 4.92 12.65
N MET A 111 5.68 5.21 11.99
CA MET A 111 5.98 4.67 10.67
C MET A 111 7.47 4.39 10.60
N ARG A 112 7.84 3.23 10.03
CA ARG A 112 9.23 2.82 9.89
C ARG A 112 9.52 2.41 8.46
N CYS A 113 10.64 2.89 7.93
CA CYS A 113 11.17 2.41 6.67
C CYS A 113 12.08 1.22 6.97
N LEU A 114 11.69 0.01 6.57
CA LEU A 114 12.50 -1.18 6.81
C LEU A 114 13.51 -1.42 5.70
N VAL A 115 13.13 -1.15 4.46
CA VAL A 115 13.99 -1.37 3.30
C VAL A 115 13.81 -0.20 2.36
N LYS A 116 14.94 0.35 1.92
CA LYS A 116 14.94 1.35 0.86
C LYS A 116 15.92 0.90 -0.20
N ARG A 117 15.45 0.78 -1.43
CA ARG A 117 16.29 0.44 -2.58
C ARG A 117 16.53 1.68 -3.42
N THR A 118 17.76 1.91 -3.73
CA THR A 118 18.17 3.03 -4.60
C THR A 118 18.49 2.52 -6.01
#